data_fce8fe5cd946909899adb9e6ba6dc063
#
_entry.id   fce8fe5cd946909899adb9e6ba6dc063
#
_cell.length_a   1.000
_cell.length_b   1.000
_cell.length_c   1.000
_cell.angle_alpha   90.00
_cell.angle_beta   90.00
_cell.angle_gamma   90.00
#
_symmetry.space_group_name_H-M   'P 1'
#
loop_
_entity.id
_entity.type
_entity.pdbx_description
1 polymer ?
#
loop_
_entity_poly.entity_id
_entity_poly.type
_entity_poly.pdbx_seq_one_letter_code
_entity_poly.pdbx_strand_id
1 'polypeptide(L)'
;NLSNLGLNSAENFIRKYKIHNEILWDLYREDKISKEELRGKRFYLTLKEYGIEDERLSEKIGLEYVRKSPLKKKLFPYTIDVLNYLNKKYEMHIITNGFEEVQHVKLSQSGLSSFFKHIITSEKVGVKKPNIKIFEYALNKAKAQKDESILIGDDLIADIFGAKNAGIQQIYFNPNKIIHDENIEFEINCLSQLKELL
;
A
#
# COMPACT_ATOMS: atom_id res chain seq x y z
N ASN A 1 -22.08 -1.40 -14.32
CA ASN A 1 -22.90 -0.56 -13.46
C ASN A 1 -23.45 -1.45 -12.34
N LEU A 2 -23.18 -1.13 -11.07
CA LEU A 2 -23.56 -1.96 -9.92
C LEU A 2 -25.09 -2.20 -9.88
N SER A 3 -25.86 -1.22 -10.31
CA SER A 3 -27.34 -1.31 -10.39
C SER A 3 -27.81 -2.45 -11.31
N ASN A 4 -27.08 -2.74 -12.39
CA ASN A 4 -27.43 -3.81 -13.33
C ASN A 4 -27.19 -5.21 -12.76
N LEU A 5 -26.47 -5.29 -11.62
CA LEU A 5 -26.18 -6.52 -10.88
C LEU A 5 -27.11 -6.69 -9.67
N GLY A 6 -28.16 -5.88 -9.52
CA GLY A 6 -29.07 -5.91 -8.38
C GLY A 6 -28.43 -5.40 -7.08
N LEU A 7 -27.32 -4.67 -7.16
CA LEU A 7 -26.60 -4.16 -6.00
C LEU A 7 -27.20 -2.80 -5.57
N ASN A 8 -27.89 -2.80 -4.44
CA ASN A 8 -28.67 -1.67 -3.96
C ASN A 8 -27.86 -0.53 -3.35
N SER A 9 -26.57 -0.74 -3.05
CA SER A 9 -25.70 0.27 -2.43
C SER A 9 -24.23 0.06 -2.77
N ALA A 10 -23.62 1.08 -3.38
CA ALA A 10 -22.19 1.10 -3.63
C ALA A 10 -21.37 1.10 -2.32
N GLU A 11 -21.86 1.79 -1.29
CA GLU A 11 -21.18 1.86 0.02
C GLU A 11 -21.12 0.50 0.69
N ASN A 12 -22.23 -0.26 0.68
CA ASN A 12 -22.26 -1.60 1.23
C ASN A 12 -21.34 -2.56 0.46
N PHE A 13 -21.32 -2.45 -0.88
CA PHE A 13 -20.38 -3.21 -1.70
C PHE A 13 -18.93 -2.89 -1.33
N ILE A 14 -18.58 -1.61 -1.22
CA ILE A 14 -17.22 -1.16 -0.86
C ILE A 14 -16.83 -1.66 0.53
N ARG A 15 -17.75 -1.63 1.50
CA ARG A 15 -17.49 -2.13 2.86
C ARG A 15 -17.13 -3.62 2.85
N LYS A 16 -17.93 -4.45 2.18
CA LYS A 16 -17.67 -5.89 2.04
C LYS A 16 -16.38 -6.16 1.25
N TYR A 17 -16.18 -5.43 0.15
CA TYR A 17 -14.95 -5.51 -0.63
C TYR A 17 -13.69 -5.23 0.22
N LYS A 18 -13.73 -4.22 1.08
CA LYS A 18 -12.58 -3.90 1.94
C LYS A 18 -12.22 -5.07 2.86
N ILE A 19 -13.21 -5.74 3.45
CA ILE A 19 -12.98 -6.91 4.32
C ILE A 19 -12.29 -8.03 3.54
N HIS A 20 -12.84 -8.45 2.40
CA HIS A 20 -12.24 -9.51 1.60
C HIS A 20 -10.87 -9.11 1.04
N ASN A 21 -10.72 -7.85 0.64
CA ASN A 21 -9.46 -7.33 0.13
C ASN A 21 -8.35 -7.40 1.18
N GLU A 22 -8.62 -7.02 2.42
CA GLU A 22 -7.66 -7.07 3.54
C GLU A 22 -7.21 -8.50 3.80
N ILE A 23 -8.16 -9.43 4.00
CA ILE A 23 -7.86 -10.86 4.22
C ILE A 23 -7.00 -11.43 3.08
N LEU A 24 -7.33 -11.12 1.84
CA LEU A 24 -6.59 -11.64 0.69
C LEU A 24 -5.21 -10.97 0.53
N TRP A 25 -5.05 -9.72 0.95
CA TRP A 25 -3.73 -9.10 1.02
C TRP A 25 -2.85 -9.77 2.07
N ASP A 26 -3.40 -10.19 3.23
CA ASP A 26 -2.67 -10.95 4.23
C ASP A 26 -2.19 -12.29 3.65
N LEU A 27 -3.08 -13.04 3.02
CA LEU A 27 -2.71 -14.30 2.36
C LEU A 27 -1.66 -14.11 1.26
N TYR A 28 -1.73 -13.00 0.51
CA TYR A 28 -0.74 -12.67 -0.51
C TYR A 28 0.62 -12.31 0.12
N ARG A 29 0.64 -11.56 1.23
CA ARG A 29 1.86 -11.25 1.98
C ARG A 29 2.57 -12.51 2.50
N GLU A 30 1.79 -13.52 2.86
CA GLU A 30 2.28 -14.81 3.35
C GLU A 30 2.58 -15.83 2.23
N ASP A 31 2.55 -15.42 0.96
CA ASP A 31 2.75 -16.27 -0.21
C ASP A 31 1.75 -17.45 -0.33
N LYS A 32 0.59 -17.35 0.34
CA LYS A 32 -0.48 -18.37 0.32
C LYS A 32 -1.37 -18.30 -0.92
N ILE A 33 -1.39 -17.17 -1.60
CA ILE A 33 -2.11 -16.96 -2.87
C ILE A 33 -1.26 -16.19 -3.86
N SER A 34 -1.52 -16.40 -5.14
CA SER A 34 -0.86 -15.67 -6.24
C SER A 34 -1.43 -14.26 -6.43
N LYS A 35 -0.73 -13.45 -7.22
CA LYS A 35 -1.18 -12.11 -7.66
C LYS A 35 -2.50 -12.19 -8.43
N GLU A 36 -2.63 -13.19 -9.29
CA GLU A 36 -3.82 -13.45 -10.10
C GLU A 36 -5.01 -13.79 -9.22
N GLU A 37 -4.82 -14.65 -8.23
CA GLU A 37 -5.85 -15.01 -7.25
C GLU A 37 -6.27 -13.78 -6.43
N LEU A 38 -5.33 -13.02 -5.89
CA LEU A 38 -5.64 -11.78 -5.16
C LEU A 38 -6.48 -10.84 -6.03
N ARG A 39 -6.09 -10.64 -7.29
CA ARG A 39 -6.77 -9.74 -8.22
C ARG A 39 -8.23 -10.09 -8.45
N GLY A 40 -8.55 -11.35 -8.72
CA GLY A 40 -9.90 -11.81 -9.04
C GLY A 40 -10.73 -12.14 -7.81
N LYS A 41 -10.15 -12.89 -6.87
CA LYS A 41 -10.84 -13.51 -5.73
C LYS A 41 -11.49 -12.51 -4.78
N ARG A 42 -10.88 -11.33 -4.58
CA ARG A 42 -11.48 -10.25 -3.76
C ARG A 42 -12.82 -9.76 -4.32
N PHE A 43 -12.98 -9.71 -5.63
CA PHE A 43 -14.25 -9.37 -6.26
C PHE A 43 -15.21 -10.56 -6.26
N TYR A 44 -14.71 -11.77 -6.50
CA TYR A 44 -15.52 -13.00 -6.44
C TYR A 44 -16.19 -13.15 -5.07
N LEU A 45 -15.42 -13.09 -3.99
CA LEU A 45 -15.94 -13.22 -2.63
C LEU A 45 -16.93 -12.11 -2.30
N THR A 46 -16.66 -10.88 -2.75
CA THR A 46 -17.60 -9.77 -2.55
C THR A 46 -18.92 -10.00 -3.31
N LEU A 47 -18.86 -10.42 -4.57
CA LEU A 47 -20.05 -10.70 -5.39
C LEU A 47 -20.86 -11.89 -4.86
N LYS A 48 -20.17 -12.92 -4.37
CA LYS A 48 -20.78 -14.10 -3.77
C LYS A 48 -21.70 -13.74 -2.59
N GLU A 49 -21.37 -12.73 -1.79
CA GLU A 49 -22.25 -12.23 -0.73
C GLU A 49 -23.57 -11.61 -1.23
N TYR A 50 -23.67 -11.38 -2.53
CA TYR A 50 -24.89 -10.91 -3.21
C TYR A 50 -25.54 -12.00 -4.08
N GLY A 51 -25.10 -13.27 -3.92
CA GLY A 51 -25.62 -14.40 -4.69
C GLY A 51 -25.12 -14.48 -6.13
N ILE A 52 -24.04 -13.75 -6.46
CA ILE A 52 -23.43 -13.74 -7.81
C ILE A 52 -22.14 -14.56 -7.75
N GLU A 53 -22.20 -15.80 -8.26
CA GLU A 53 -21.06 -16.73 -8.32
C GLU A 53 -20.56 -16.82 -9.78
N ASP A 54 -19.93 -15.74 -10.27
CA ASP A 54 -19.38 -15.64 -11.64
C ASP A 54 -17.88 -15.27 -11.57
N GLU A 55 -17.03 -16.27 -11.76
CA GLU A 55 -15.58 -16.12 -11.76
C GLU A 55 -15.09 -15.24 -12.92
N ARG A 56 -15.68 -15.38 -14.11
CA ARG A 56 -15.29 -14.59 -15.29
C ARG A 56 -15.60 -13.12 -15.11
N LEU A 57 -16.76 -12.81 -14.52
CA LEU A 57 -17.12 -11.44 -14.16
C LEU A 57 -16.13 -10.87 -13.14
N SER A 58 -15.78 -11.66 -12.13
CA SER A 58 -14.88 -11.25 -11.05
C SER A 58 -13.46 -10.97 -11.59
N GLU A 59 -12.95 -11.82 -12.48
CA GLU A 59 -11.67 -11.57 -13.16
C GLU A 59 -11.71 -10.31 -14.02
N LYS A 60 -12.76 -10.12 -14.80
CA LYS A 60 -12.95 -8.92 -15.63
C LYS A 60 -12.97 -7.65 -14.76
N ILE A 61 -13.67 -7.68 -13.62
CA ILE A 61 -13.69 -6.55 -12.69
C ILE A 61 -12.29 -6.33 -12.10
N GLY A 62 -11.59 -7.40 -11.73
CA GLY A 62 -10.23 -7.35 -11.20
C GLY A 62 -9.24 -6.71 -12.18
N LEU A 63 -9.28 -7.09 -13.44
CA LEU A 63 -8.45 -6.50 -14.50
C LEU A 63 -8.77 -5.01 -14.72
N GLU A 64 -10.05 -4.66 -14.80
CA GLU A 64 -10.49 -3.26 -14.93
C GLU A 64 -10.09 -2.42 -13.71
N TYR A 65 -10.16 -2.98 -12.51
CA TYR A 65 -9.72 -2.31 -11.29
C TYR A 65 -8.22 -2.00 -11.34
N VAL A 66 -7.38 -2.97 -11.67
CA VAL A 66 -5.93 -2.79 -11.79
C VAL A 66 -5.59 -1.75 -12.87
N ARG A 67 -6.33 -1.72 -13.96
CA ARG A 67 -6.16 -0.74 -15.04
C ARG A 67 -6.59 0.68 -14.66
N LYS A 68 -7.69 0.82 -13.89
CA LYS A 68 -8.33 2.12 -13.60
C LYS A 68 -7.92 2.73 -12.27
N SER A 69 -7.64 1.90 -11.25
CA SER A 69 -7.32 2.41 -9.91
C SER A 69 -6.07 3.30 -9.88
N PRO A 70 -4.98 3.00 -10.60
CA PRO A 70 -3.79 3.84 -10.59
C PRO A 70 -3.97 5.20 -11.29
N LEU A 71 -5.04 5.38 -12.05
CA LEU A 71 -5.37 6.67 -12.68
C LEU A 71 -6.00 7.68 -11.71
N LYS A 72 -6.34 7.25 -10.48
CA LYS A 72 -6.89 8.13 -9.45
C LYS A 72 -5.79 9.02 -8.88
N LYS A 73 -6.01 10.34 -8.94
CA LYS A 73 -5.01 11.36 -8.58
C LYS A 73 -5.19 11.95 -7.18
N LYS A 74 -6.21 11.49 -6.43
CA LYS A 74 -6.49 12.04 -5.09
C LYS A 74 -5.36 11.63 -4.14
N LEU A 75 -4.69 12.61 -3.58
CA LEU A 75 -3.64 12.47 -2.57
C LEU A 75 -4.21 12.73 -1.17
N PHE A 76 -3.50 12.28 -0.15
CA PHE A 76 -3.74 12.72 1.23
C PHE A 76 -3.47 14.24 1.33
N PRO A 77 -4.14 14.94 2.25
CA PRO A 77 -3.83 16.33 2.55
C PRO A 77 -2.33 16.51 2.83
N TYR A 78 -1.78 17.65 2.44
CA TYR A 78 -0.38 18.04 2.65
C TYR A 78 0.68 17.20 1.93
N THR A 79 0.32 16.19 1.12
CA THR A 79 1.30 15.31 0.45
C THR A 79 2.37 16.09 -0.29
N ILE A 80 2.01 16.98 -1.21
CA ILE A 80 2.98 17.74 -2.02
C ILE A 80 3.81 18.69 -1.16
N ASP A 81 3.19 19.34 -0.19
CA ASP A 81 3.86 20.27 0.70
C ASP A 81 4.93 19.58 1.56
N VAL A 82 4.59 18.41 2.11
CA VAL A 82 5.53 17.59 2.89
C VAL A 82 6.64 17.01 2.02
N LEU A 83 6.31 16.49 0.83
CA LEU A 83 7.33 15.96 -0.07
C LEU A 83 8.32 17.04 -0.53
N ASN A 84 7.84 18.26 -0.80
CA ASN A 84 8.73 19.41 -1.12
C ASN A 84 9.65 19.80 0.06
N TYR A 85 9.15 19.68 1.29
CA TYR A 85 9.95 19.94 2.49
C TYR A 85 11.01 18.86 2.67
N LEU A 86 10.62 17.58 2.64
CA LEU A 86 11.52 16.46 2.84
C LEU A 86 12.58 16.34 1.74
N ASN A 87 12.23 16.61 0.49
CA ASN A 87 13.16 16.53 -0.65
C ASN A 87 14.35 17.49 -0.56
N LYS A 88 14.31 18.48 0.33
CA LYS A 88 15.43 19.39 0.60
C LYS A 88 16.46 18.80 1.57
N LYS A 89 16.05 17.79 2.35
CA LYS A 89 16.84 17.22 3.44
C LYS A 89 17.17 15.74 3.24
N TYR A 90 16.30 15.00 2.54
CA TYR A 90 16.33 13.54 2.45
C TYR A 90 16.24 13.06 1.01
N GLU A 91 16.94 11.97 0.71
CA GLU A 91 16.70 11.17 -0.48
C GLU A 91 15.56 10.19 -0.19
N MET A 92 14.50 10.25 -0.99
CA MET A 92 13.29 9.49 -0.75
C MET A 92 13.15 8.29 -1.70
N HIS A 93 12.66 7.20 -1.17
CA HIS A 93 12.42 5.94 -1.89
C HIS A 93 11.05 5.38 -1.54
N ILE A 94 10.54 4.46 -2.37
CA ILE A 94 9.32 3.72 -2.08
C ILE A 94 9.64 2.24 -1.94
N ILE A 95 9.10 1.59 -0.89
CA ILE A 95 9.07 0.14 -0.72
C ILE A 95 7.61 -0.30 -0.66
N THR A 96 7.19 -1.17 -1.58
CA THR A 96 5.78 -1.54 -1.70
C THR A 96 5.56 -3.01 -2.05
N ASN A 97 4.51 -3.62 -1.44
CA ASN A 97 3.97 -4.92 -1.83
C ASN A 97 2.97 -4.81 -2.99
N GLY A 98 2.64 -3.59 -3.42
CA GLY A 98 1.75 -3.35 -4.54
C GLY A 98 2.35 -3.79 -5.88
N PHE A 99 1.47 -4.13 -6.82
CA PHE A 99 1.86 -4.62 -8.15
C PHE A 99 2.72 -3.59 -8.89
N GLU A 100 3.83 -4.04 -9.45
CA GLU A 100 4.86 -3.16 -10.03
C GLU A 100 4.29 -2.24 -11.10
N GLU A 101 3.53 -2.79 -12.05
CA GLU A 101 2.90 -2.01 -13.12
C GLU A 101 1.91 -0.95 -12.60
N VAL A 102 1.24 -1.25 -11.49
CA VAL A 102 0.28 -0.32 -10.85
C VAL A 102 1.01 0.84 -10.17
N GLN A 103 2.11 0.56 -9.46
CA GLN A 103 2.84 1.57 -8.70
C GLN A 103 3.46 2.64 -9.61
N HIS A 104 4.09 2.22 -10.72
CA HIS A 104 4.68 3.17 -11.68
C HIS A 104 3.62 4.09 -12.29
N VAL A 105 2.49 3.54 -12.73
CA VAL A 105 1.40 4.35 -13.28
C VAL A 105 0.81 5.29 -12.22
N LYS A 106 0.59 4.80 -10.99
CA LYS A 106 0.04 5.59 -9.88
C LYS A 106 0.91 6.80 -9.55
N LEU A 107 2.21 6.62 -9.43
CA LEU A 107 3.16 7.70 -9.13
C LEU A 107 3.25 8.71 -10.28
N SER A 108 3.30 8.24 -11.52
CA SER A 108 3.31 9.11 -12.68
C SER A 108 2.03 9.93 -12.79
N GLN A 109 0.86 9.31 -12.67
CA GLN A 109 -0.44 9.99 -12.78
C GLN A 109 -0.72 10.98 -11.64
N SER A 110 -0.15 10.74 -10.46
CA SER A 110 -0.28 11.64 -9.31
C SER A 110 0.81 12.73 -9.26
N GLY A 111 1.76 12.74 -10.21
CA GLY A 111 2.84 13.73 -10.25
C GLY A 111 3.91 13.52 -9.17
N LEU A 112 3.99 12.32 -8.60
CA LEU A 112 4.89 12.04 -7.48
C LEU A 112 6.23 11.41 -7.89
N SER A 113 6.39 10.98 -9.15
CA SER A 113 7.57 10.23 -9.59
C SER A 113 8.90 10.96 -9.34
N SER A 114 8.93 12.28 -9.48
CA SER A 114 10.15 13.08 -9.32
C SER A 114 10.66 13.19 -7.89
N PHE A 115 9.83 12.87 -6.89
CA PHE A 115 10.23 12.90 -5.49
C PHE A 115 11.00 11.65 -5.05
N PHE A 116 10.87 10.54 -5.79
CA PHE A 116 11.40 9.26 -5.36
C PHE A 116 12.47 8.75 -6.33
N LYS A 117 13.67 8.52 -5.81
CA LYS A 117 14.82 8.04 -6.60
C LYS A 117 14.66 6.58 -7.00
N HIS A 118 14.15 5.74 -6.11
CA HIS A 118 13.91 4.32 -6.38
C HIS A 118 12.50 3.92 -5.94
N ILE A 119 11.86 3.09 -6.76
CA ILE A 119 10.63 2.40 -6.46
C ILE A 119 10.99 0.91 -6.36
N ILE A 120 10.87 0.37 -5.15
CA ILE A 120 11.26 -0.99 -4.79
C ILE A 120 9.98 -1.76 -4.55
N THR A 121 9.65 -2.64 -5.50
CA THR A 121 8.46 -3.50 -5.40
C THR A 121 8.85 -4.88 -4.89
N SER A 122 7.96 -5.53 -4.16
CA SER A 122 8.15 -6.91 -3.72
C SER A 122 8.33 -7.88 -4.89
N GLU A 123 7.68 -7.61 -6.03
CA GLU A 123 7.84 -8.40 -7.26
C GLU A 123 9.27 -8.35 -7.78
N LYS A 124 9.90 -7.18 -7.76
CA LYS A 124 11.29 -7.00 -8.21
C LYS A 124 12.32 -7.66 -7.29
N VAL A 125 12.05 -7.65 -5.99
CA VAL A 125 12.97 -8.21 -4.98
C VAL A 125 12.73 -9.71 -4.78
N GLY A 126 11.55 -10.22 -5.10
CA GLY A 126 11.15 -11.61 -4.92
C GLY A 126 10.66 -11.94 -3.50
N VAL A 127 10.58 -10.94 -2.61
CA VAL A 127 10.05 -11.11 -1.24
C VAL A 127 9.21 -9.90 -0.86
N LYS A 128 8.21 -10.12 0.01
CA LYS A 128 7.25 -9.10 0.45
C LYS A 128 7.59 -8.56 1.83
N LYS A 129 7.27 -7.29 2.12
CA LYS A 129 7.21 -6.80 3.51
C LYS A 129 6.24 -7.70 4.30
N PRO A 130 6.55 -8.10 5.53
CA PRO A 130 7.61 -7.60 6.43
C PRO A 130 8.95 -8.35 6.34
N ASN A 131 9.23 -9.15 5.32
CA ASN A 131 10.50 -9.88 5.21
C ASN A 131 11.69 -8.90 5.20
N ILE A 132 12.66 -9.13 6.08
CA ILE A 132 13.82 -8.26 6.27
C ILE A 132 14.61 -8.00 4.98
N LYS A 133 14.68 -8.99 4.09
CA LYS A 133 15.44 -8.90 2.82
C LYS A 133 14.98 -7.76 1.91
N ILE A 134 13.70 -7.35 1.94
CA ILE A 134 13.24 -6.23 1.11
C ILE A 134 13.78 -4.90 1.64
N PHE A 135 13.92 -4.75 2.96
CA PHE A 135 14.49 -3.56 3.59
C PHE A 135 16.00 -3.51 3.38
N GLU A 136 16.71 -4.63 3.53
CA GLU A 136 18.14 -4.74 3.21
C GLU A 136 18.42 -4.39 1.75
N TYR A 137 17.60 -4.91 0.83
CA TYR A 137 17.69 -4.55 -0.59
C TYR A 137 17.48 -3.05 -0.80
N ALA A 138 16.52 -2.45 -0.10
CA ALA A 138 16.24 -1.02 -0.20
C ALA A 138 17.41 -0.18 0.31
N LEU A 139 17.98 -0.51 1.46
CA LEU A 139 19.17 0.15 2.02
C LEU A 139 20.37 0.06 1.06
N ASN A 140 20.65 -1.13 0.53
CA ASN A 140 21.71 -1.35 -0.44
C ASN A 140 21.48 -0.52 -1.72
N LYS A 141 20.23 -0.43 -2.21
CA LYS A 141 19.89 0.33 -3.41
C LYS A 141 20.00 1.83 -3.18
N ALA A 142 19.64 2.30 -2.00
CA ALA A 142 19.79 3.69 -1.56
C ALA A 142 21.24 4.05 -1.24
N LYS A 143 22.10 3.05 -0.98
CA LYS A 143 23.46 3.22 -0.42
C LYS A 143 23.43 3.90 0.95
N ALA A 144 22.42 3.63 1.76
CA ALA A 144 22.20 4.19 3.09
C ALA A 144 22.39 3.14 4.18
N GLN A 145 22.72 3.60 5.38
CA GLN A 145 22.77 2.78 6.58
C GLN A 145 21.39 2.80 7.27
N LYS A 146 21.13 1.76 8.08
CA LYS A 146 19.85 1.63 8.79
C LYS A 146 19.59 2.75 9.80
N ASP A 147 20.64 3.24 10.45
CA ASP A 147 20.63 4.34 11.42
C ASP A 147 20.50 5.74 10.79
N GLU A 148 20.71 5.83 9.46
CA GLU A 148 20.48 7.03 8.66
C GLU A 148 19.12 7.01 7.95
N SER A 149 18.30 5.98 8.20
CA SER A 149 17.09 5.71 7.43
C SER A 149 15.85 5.68 8.31
N ILE A 150 14.75 6.22 7.80
CA ILE A 150 13.45 6.20 8.45
C ILE A 150 12.43 5.64 7.48
N LEU A 151 11.61 4.69 7.93
CA LEU A 151 10.46 4.20 7.19
C LEU A 151 9.18 4.88 7.68
N ILE A 152 8.39 5.39 6.76
CA ILE A 152 7.06 5.94 7.03
C ILE A 152 6.06 5.02 6.34
N GLY A 153 5.13 4.43 7.10
CA GLY A 153 4.17 3.46 6.54
C GLY A 153 2.86 3.42 7.31
N ASP A 154 1.84 2.83 6.69
CA ASP A 154 0.47 2.74 7.22
C ASP A 154 0.04 1.32 7.60
N ASP A 155 0.90 0.33 7.40
CA ASP A 155 0.66 -1.06 7.78
C ASP A 155 1.55 -1.44 8.97
N LEU A 156 0.93 -1.76 10.12
CA LEU A 156 1.65 -2.10 11.35
C LEU A 156 2.58 -3.29 11.17
N ILE A 157 2.12 -4.34 10.49
CA ILE A 157 2.90 -5.57 10.32
C ILE A 157 3.93 -5.41 9.20
N ALA A 158 3.46 -5.02 8.02
CA ALA A 158 4.33 -4.98 6.84
C ALA A 158 5.35 -3.85 6.92
N ASP A 159 4.97 -2.67 7.38
CA ASP A 159 5.84 -1.51 7.41
C ASP A 159 6.55 -1.36 8.75
N ILE A 160 5.79 -1.20 9.82
CA ILE A 160 6.35 -0.79 11.10
C ILE A 160 7.17 -1.90 11.73
N PHE A 161 6.58 -3.10 11.91
CA PHE A 161 7.35 -4.22 12.46
C PHE A 161 8.40 -4.74 11.48
N GLY A 162 8.12 -4.69 10.17
CA GLY A 162 9.12 -5.04 9.17
C GLY A 162 10.37 -4.16 9.25
N ALA A 163 10.20 -2.83 9.31
CA ALA A 163 11.31 -1.88 9.46
C ALA A 163 12.02 -2.01 10.81
N LYS A 164 11.26 -2.17 11.91
CA LYS A 164 11.81 -2.39 13.23
C LYS A 164 12.71 -3.62 13.28
N ASN A 165 12.27 -4.73 12.68
CA ASN A 165 13.07 -5.96 12.60
C ASN A 165 14.33 -5.80 11.74
N ALA A 166 14.31 -4.89 10.76
CA ALA A 166 15.48 -4.53 9.96
C ALA A 166 16.41 -3.51 10.66
N GLY A 167 16.02 -3.01 11.83
CA GLY A 167 16.76 -2.00 12.60
C GLY A 167 16.66 -0.60 12.03
N ILE A 168 15.62 -0.32 11.23
CA ILE A 168 15.32 0.99 10.65
C ILE A 168 14.32 1.69 11.56
N GLN A 169 14.52 2.97 11.86
CA GLN A 169 13.54 3.79 12.57
C GLN A 169 12.24 3.90 11.78
N GLN A 170 11.11 3.88 12.46
CA GLN A 170 9.80 3.89 11.80
C GLN A 170 8.89 5.00 12.34
N ILE A 171 8.04 5.52 11.45
CA ILE A 171 6.94 6.42 11.78
C ILE A 171 5.66 5.78 11.26
N TYR A 172 4.71 5.51 12.15
CA TYR A 172 3.41 4.96 11.79
C TYR A 172 2.47 6.08 11.31
N PHE A 173 2.00 5.98 10.06
CA PHE A 173 0.99 6.87 9.53
C PHE A 173 -0.40 6.25 9.69
N ASN A 174 -1.14 6.71 10.71
CA ASN A 174 -2.47 6.23 11.10
C ASN A 174 -3.57 7.28 10.85
N PRO A 175 -3.89 7.61 9.58
CA PRO A 175 -4.85 8.68 9.27
C PRO A 175 -6.27 8.37 9.71
N ASN A 176 -6.60 7.10 9.92
CA ASN A 176 -7.92 6.64 10.36
C ASN A 176 -8.01 6.48 11.88
N LYS A 177 -6.94 6.74 12.62
CA LYS A 177 -6.84 6.59 14.09
C LYS A 177 -7.32 5.20 14.54
N ILE A 178 -6.84 4.17 13.84
CA ILE A 178 -7.12 2.77 14.19
C ILE A 178 -6.52 2.49 15.56
N ILE A 179 -7.34 1.98 16.48
CA ILE A 179 -6.89 1.62 17.83
C ILE A 179 -6.03 0.36 17.74
N HIS A 180 -4.89 0.37 18.41
CA HIS A 180 -3.98 -0.77 18.55
C HIS A 180 -3.28 -0.70 19.89
N ASP A 181 -2.82 -1.85 20.39
CA ASP A 181 -2.12 -1.98 21.68
C ASP A 181 -0.59 -1.95 21.53
N GLU A 182 -0.10 -1.63 20.32
CA GLU A 182 1.32 -1.66 20.01
C GLU A 182 2.04 -0.42 20.55
N ASN A 183 3.23 -0.62 21.13
CA ASN A 183 4.09 0.47 21.57
C ASN A 183 4.87 1.02 20.36
N ILE A 184 4.34 2.09 19.76
CA ILE A 184 4.91 2.80 18.62
C ILE A 184 5.52 4.12 19.11
N GLU A 185 6.80 4.32 18.83
CA GLU A 185 7.53 5.53 19.28
C GLU A 185 7.02 6.79 18.57
N PHE A 186 6.81 6.70 17.27
CA PHE A 186 6.33 7.81 16.44
C PHE A 186 5.08 7.40 15.65
N GLU A 187 3.95 7.98 16.00
CA GLU A 187 2.70 7.84 15.29
C GLU A 187 2.16 9.21 14.87
N ILE A 188 1.74 9.32 13.62
CA ILE A 188 1.12 10.50 13.05
C ILE A 188 -0.22 10.17 12.41
N ASN A 189 -1.17 11.09 12.44
CA ASN A 189 -2.45 10.93 11.74
C ASN A 189 -2.64 11.94 10.59
N CYS A 190 -1.71 12.87 10.44
CA CYS A 190 -1.66 13.82 9.35
C CYS A 190 -0.22 13.91 8.83
N LEU A 191 -0.05 13.93 7.50
CA LEU A 191 1.28 14.03 6.90
C LEU A 191 2.03 15.31 7.30
N SER A 192 1.31 16.42 7.60
CA SER A 192 1.93 17.68 8.02
C SER A 192 2.81 17.54 9.27
N GLN A 193 2.49 16.58 10.15
CA GLN A 193 3.25 16.31 11.38
C GLN A 193 4.68 15.82 11.12
N LEU A 194 4.95 15.29 9.91
CA LEU A 194 6.31 14.92 9.52
C LEU A 194 7.28 16.09 9.53
N LYS A 195 6.81 17.33 9.33
CA LYS A 195 7.65 18.52 9.38
C LYS A 195 8.11 18.89 10.78
N GLU A 196 7.43 18.38 11.81
CA GLU A 196 7.76 18.59 13.22
C GLU A 196 8.74 17.52 13.72
N LEU A 197 8.73 16.34 13.07
CA LEU A 197 9.56 15.21 13.45
C LEU A 197 10.88 15.15 12.64
N LEU A 198 10.89 15.67 11.42
CA LEU A 198 11.97 15.61 10.44
C LEU A 198 12.33 17.00 9.92
#